data_15ffd7e2f370182aaeaedb5178eb8024
#
_entry.id   15ffd7e2f370182aaeaedb5178eb8024
#
_cell.length_a   1.000
_cell.length_b   1.000
_cell.length_c   1.000
_cell.angle_alpha   90.00
_cell.angle_beta   90.00
_cell.angle_gamma   90.00
#
_symmetry.space_group_name_H-M   'P 1'
#
loop_
_entity.id
_entity.type
_entity.pdbx_description
1 polymer ?
#
loop_
_entity_poly.entity_id
_entity_poly.type
_entity_poly.pdbx_seq_one_letter_code
_entity_poly.pdbx_strand_id
1 'polypeptide(L)'
;MTKAKVGLKIGLFSILALLFTSLGCSDSGENPDFSFPSELTDIAGQQFDPQSLEGKPIVINFFASWCDPCKREMSEIERINSRSYKPELASQYLDDLNVTFVGINSGETDINRAKDLIDQTGASYIILYGDDGTLLQNVGAVGLPFTIFINSEGKIVGTHLTAMSSDDVYTQLDKYFKP
;
A
#
# COMPACT_ATOMS: atom_id res chain seq x y z
N MET A 1 -82.82 -10.37 -44.72
CA MET A 1 -81.92 -11.47 -44.35
C MET A 1 -80.55 -11.08 -44.85
N THR A 2 -79.75 -10.39 -44.03
CA THR A 2 -78.44 -9.88 -44.48
C THR A 2 -77.43 -10.23 -43.41
N LYS A 3 -76.47 -11.13 -43.72
CA LYS A 3 -75.42 -11.60 -42.86
C LYS A 3 -74.29 -10.56 -42.84
N ALA A 4 -74.03 -10.00 -41.66
CA ALA A 4 -72.87 -9.15 -41.39
C ALA A 4 -71.59 -10.01 -41.23
N LYS A 5 -70.58 -9.71 -42.04
CA LYS A 5 -69.24 -10.29 -41.86
C LYS A 5 -68.48 -9.40 -40.91
N VAL A 6 -68.09 -9.98 -39.75
CA VAL A 6 -67.15 -9.34 -38.81
C VAL A 6 -65.71 -9.62 -39.27
N GLY A 7 -65.05 -8.58 -39.69
CA GLY A 7 -63.65 -8.64 -40.08
C GLY A 7 -62.73 -8.52 -38.77
N LEU A 8 -62.01 -9.57 -38.47
CA LEU A 8 -61.00 -9.62 -37.41
C LEU A 8 -59.72 -8.93 -37.89
N LYS A 9 -59.42 -7.72 -37.39
CA LYS A 9 -58.17 -7.05 -37.60
C LYS A 9 -57.18 -7.55 -36.54
N ILE A 10 -56.23 -8.37 -36.96
CA ILE A 10 -55.11 -8.80 -36.12
C ILE A 10 -54.13 -7.62 -36.09
N GLY A 11 -54.09 -6.93 -34.96
CA GLY A 11 -53.09 -5.90 -34.69
C GLY A 11 -51.75 -6.54 -34.38
N LEU A 12 -50.76 -6.21 -35.21
CA LEU A 12 -49.38 -6.62 -35.03
C LEU A 12 -48.77 -5.82 -33.87
N PHE A 13 -48.75 -6.43 -32.68
CA PHE A 13 -48.02 -5.86 -31.53
C PHE A 13 -46.54 -6.09 -31.74
N SER A 14 -45.83 -5.04 -32.16
CA SER A 14 -44.37 -4.97 -32.13
C SER A 14 -43.91 -5.00 -30.68
N ILE A 15 -43.40 -6.15 -30.25
CA ILE A 15 -42.68 -6.28 -28.98
C ILE A 15 -41.27 -5.70 -29.20
N LEU A 16 -41.09 -4.44 -28.80
CA LEU A 16 -39.78 -3.80 -28.72
C LEU A 16 -39.09 -4.38 -27.46
N ALA A 17 -38.30 -5.42 -27.65
CA ALA A 17 -37.43 -5.96 -26.58
C ALA A 17 -36.33 -4.94 -26.27
N LEU A 18 -36.52 -4.17 -25.21
CA LEU A 18 -35.47 -3.37 -24.58
C LEU A 18 -34.41 -4.30 -23.98
N LEU A 19 -33.33 -4.49 -24.75
CA LEU A 19 -32.08 -5.07 -24.20
C LEU A 19 -31.52 -4.11 -23.16
N PHE A 20 -31.87 -4.32 -21.89
CA PHE A 20 -31.14 -3.78 -20.75
C PHE A 20 -29.79 -4.48 -20.74
N THR A 21 -28.78 -3.86 -21.37
CA THR A 21 -27.38 -4.18 -21.07
C THR A 21 -27.10 -3.65 -19.69
N SER A 22 -27.20 -4.52 -18.66
CA SER A 22 -26.64 -4.25 -17.34
C SER A 22 -25.13 -4.10 -17.52
N LEU A 23 -24.63 -2.84 -17.55
CA LEU A 23 -23.23 -2.60 -17.20
C LEU A 23 -23.08 -3.02 -15.73
N GLY A 24 -22.75 -4.27 -15.52
CA GLY A 24 -22.24 -4.73 -14.25
C GLY A 24 -20.90 -4.03 -14.03
N CYS A 25 -20.84 -3.07 -13.10
CA CYS A 25 -19.60 -2.75 -12.45
C CYS A 25 -19.14 -4.05 -11.76
N SER A 26 -18.26 -4.79 -12.40
CA SER A 26 -17.43 -5.76 -11.71
C SER A 26 -16.53 -4.94 -10.82
N ASP A 27 -16.91 -4.78 -9.56
CA ASP A 27 -15.97 -4.53 -8.49
C ASP A 27 -15.14 -5.83 -8.38
N SER A 28 -14.16 -5.95 -9.26
CA SER A 28 -13.09 -6.91 -9.11
C SER A 28 -12.35 -6.43 -7.87
N GLY A 29 -12.44 -7.17 -6.77
CA GLY A 29 -11.73 -6.91 -5.52
C GLY A 29 -10.20 -7.02 -5.72
N GLU A 30 -9.70 -6.30 -6.72
CA GLU A 30 -8.29 -6.22 -7.08
C GLU A 30 -7.62 -5.22 -6.13
N ASN A 31 -6.53 -5.65 -5.54
CA ASN A 31 -5.72 -4.79 -4.67
C ASN A 31 -5.27 -3.53 -5.42
N PRO A 32 -5.34 -2.35 -4.80
CA PRO A 32 -4.97 -1.11 -5.45
C PRO A 32 -3.47 -1.07 -5.79
N ASP A 33 -3.15 -0.50 -6.94
CA ASP A 33 -1.78 -0.22 -7.33
C ASP A 33 -1.17 0.88 -6.45
N PHE A 34 0.13 0.73 -6.13
CA PHE A 34 0.91 1.75 -5.44
C PHE A 34 1.94 2.36 -6.39
N SER A 35 2.09 3.67 -6.30
CA SER A 35 3.15 4.39 -7.00
C SER A 35 3.81 5.42 -6.07
N PHE A 36 5.14 5.49 -6.13
CA PHE A 36 5.89 6.52 -5.42
C PHE A 36 5.70 7.87 -6.11
N PRO A 37 5.32 8.93 -5.38
CA PRO A 37 5.32 10.29 -5.91
C PRO A 37 6.71 10.73 -6.37
N SER A 38 6.76 11.50 -7.46
CA SER A 38 8.02 11.96 -8.05
C SER A 38 8.78 12.99 -7.20
N GLU A 39 8.11 13.63 -6.25
CA GLU A 39 8.67 14.64 -5.34
C GLU A 39 9.47 14.05 -4.17
N LEU A 40 9.40 12.73 -3.95
CA LEU A 40 10.13 12.10 -2.86
C LEU A 40 11.64 12.13 -3.10
N THR A 41 12.37 12.51 -2.06
CA THR A 41 13.83 12.53 -2.02
C THR A 41 14.38 11.61 -0.94
N ASP A 42 15.62 11.19 -1.08
CA ASP A 42 16.34 10.49 -0.02
C ASP A 42 16.85 11.46 1.07
N ILE A 43 17.51 10.91 2.08
CA ILE A 43 18.10 11.67 3.20
C ILE A 43 19.18 12.67 2.76
N ALA A 44 19.80 12.46 1.59
CA ALA A 44 20.80 13.36 1.01
C ALA A 44 20.16 14.45 0.13
N GLY A 45 18.83 14.42 -0.06
CA GLY A 45 18.09 15.34 -0.93
C GLY A 45 18.15 14.96 -2.40
N GLN A 46 18.56 13.75 -2.73
CA GLN A 46 18.55 13.25 -4.10
C GLN A 46 17.17 12.69 -4.42
N GLN A 47 16.69 12.94 -5.64
CA GLN A 47 15.42 12.40 -6.09
C GLN A 47 15.44 10.87 -6.03
N PHE A 48 14.39 10.28 -5.44
CA PHE A 48 14.27 8.84 -5.35
C PHE A 48 13.88 8.23 -6.69
N ASP A 49 14.58 7.17 -7.08
CA ASP A 49 14.25 6.37 -8.27
C ASP A 49 13.48 5.10 -7.85
N PRO A 50 12.15 5.06 -8.05
CA PRO A 50 11.34 3.89 -7.68
C PRO A 50 11.63 2.64 -8.53
N GLN A 51 12.27 2.77 -9.72
CA GLN A 51 12.63 1.62 -10.55
C GLN A 51 13.61 0.67 -9.84
N SER A 52 14.38 1.20 -8.89
CA SER A 52 15.28 0.39 -8.04
C SER A 52 14.56 -0.66 -7.19
N LEU A 53 13.25 -0.52 -6.99
CA LEU A 53 12.40 -1.41 -6.20
C LEU A 53 11.44 -2.27 -7.04
N GLU A 54 11.44 -2.12 -8.36
CA GLU A 54 10.56 -2.92 -9.23
C GLU A 54 10.77 -4.43 -9.03
N GLY A 55 9.68 -5.16 -9.00
CA GLY A 55 9.69 -6.63 -8.87
C GLY A 55 10.01 -7.14 -7.47
N LYS A 56 10.12 -6.28 -6.47
CA LYS A 56 10.39 -6.65 -5.07
C LYS A 56 9.16 -6.43 -4.18
N PRO A 57 8.89 -7.30 -3.21
CA PRO A 57 7.99 -6.96 -2.12
C PRO A 57 8.55 -5.79 -1.31
N ILE A 58 7.66 -4.87 -0.91
CA ILE A 58 8.05 -3.65 -0.19
C ILE A 58 7.19 -3.49 1.05
N VAL A 59 7.83 -3.15 2.17
CA VAL A 59 7.16 -2.68 3.39
C VAL A 59 7.41 -1.19 3.51
N ILE A 60 6.36 -0.39 3.43
CA ILE A 60 6.46 1.07 3.61
C ILE A 60 5.89 1.45 4.95
N ASN A 61 6.73 2.03 5.80
CA ASN A 61 6.35 2.60 7.09
C ASN A 61 6.26 4.12 6.99
N PHE A 62 5.09 4.68 7.25
CA PHE A 62 4.88 6.13 7.35
C PHE A 62 5.12 6.59 8.78
N PHE A 63 5.93 7.64 8.94
CA PHE A 63 6.34 8.15 10.23
C PHE A 63 6.47 9.67 10.26
N ALA A 64 6.52 10.24 11.48
CA ALA A 64 6.91 11.64 11.72
C ALA A 64 7.71 11.74 13.02
N SER A 65 8.52 12.77 13.19
CA SER A 65 9.40 12.94 14.35
C SER A 65 8.65 13.15 15.67
N TRP A 66 7.45 13.71 15.61
CA TRP A 66 6.56 13.94 16.76
C TRP A 66 5.74 12.70 17.16
N CYS A 67 5.90 11.59 16.46
CA CYS A 67 5.15 10.35 16.68
C CYS A 67 5.96 9.37 17.53
N ASP A 68 5.79 9.35 18.85
CA ASP A 68 6.49 8.42 19.75
C ASP A 68 6.28 6.94 19.41
N PRO A 69 5.08 6.45 19.01
CA PRO A 69 4.92 5.08 18.56
C PRO A 69 5.74 4.77 17.30
N CYS A 70 5.90 5.73 16.38
CA CYS A 70 6.71 5.57 15.16
C CYS A 70 8.19 5.31 15.50
N LYS A 71 8.72 6.02 16.49
CA LYS A 71 10.09 5.81 16.97
C LYS A 71 10.33 4.36 17.40
N ARG A 72 9.39 3.77 18.14
CA ARG A 72 9.50 2.37 18.56
C ARG A 72 9.45 1.42 17.35
N GLU A 73 8.50 1.61 16.46
CA GLU A 73 8.36 0.75 15.27
C GLU A 73 9.57 0.85 14.35
N MET A 74 10.12 2.06 14.12
CA MET A 74 11.32 2.23 13.30
C MET A 74 12.50 1.43 13.84
N SER A 75 12.70 1.41 15.17
CA SER A 75 13.74 0.60 15.81
C SER A 75 13.47 -0.91 15.64
N GLU A 76 12.22 -1.35 15.71
CA GLU A 76 11.85 -2.75 15.51
C GLU A 76 12.03 -3.19 14.05
N ILE A 77 11.66 -2.34 13.09
CA ILE A 77 11.90 -2.56 11.65
C ILE A 77 13.42 -2.63 11.39
N GLU A 78 14.22 -1.72 11.99
CA GLU A 78 15.68 -1.75 11.81
C GLU A 78 16.30 -3.04 12.33
N ARG A 79 15.84 -3.58 13.45
CA ARG A 79 16.31 -4.87 13.96
C ARG A 79 16.10 -6.01 12.98
N ILE A 80 15.05 -5.95 12.18
CA ILE A 80 14.78 -6.93 11.10
C ILE A 80 15.65 -6.61 9.89
N ASN A 81 15.65 -5.37 9.42
CA ASN A 81 16.42 -4.92 8.27
C ASN A 81 17.91 -5.23 8.42
N SER A 82 18.50 -4.94 9.59
CA SER A 82 19.89 -5.23 9.92
C SER A 82 20.16 -6.70 10.28
N ARG A 83 19.12 -7.55 10.27
CA ARG A 83 19.17 -8.97 10.70
C ARG A 83 19.65 -9.18 12.13
N SER A 84 19.53 -8.17 12.99
CA SER A 84 19.91 -8.26 14.41
C SER A 84 18.87 -8.96 15.28
N TYR A 85 17.64 -9.10 14.79
CA TYR A 85 16.57 -9.86 15.43
C TYR A 85 16.49 -11.28 14.88
N LYS A 86 16.65 -12.30 15.75
CA LYS A 86 16.67 -13.73 15.37
C LYS A 86 17.62 -14.02 14.19
N PRO A 87 18.91 -13.69 14.29
CA PRO A 87 19.83 -13.61 13.14
C PRO A 87 19.97 -14.93 12.37
N GLU A 88 19.86 -16.09 13.03
CA GLU A 88 19.97 -17.41 12.39
C GLU A 88 18.79 -17.72 11.44
N LEU A 89 17.60 -17.16 11.74
CA LEU A 89 16.42 -17.32 10.92
C LEU A 89 16.25 -16.17 9.93
N ALA A 90 16.66 -14.97 10.34
CA ALA A 90 16.41 -13.74 9.61
C ALA A 90 17.12 -13.70 8.25
N SER A 91 18.39 -14.13 8.19
CA SER A 91 19.19 -13.96 6.97
C SER A 91 18.59 -14.71 5.79
N GLN A 92 18.40 -16.01 5.91
CA GLN A 92 17.83 -16.82 4.83
C GLN A 92 16.39 -16.41 4.53
N TYR A 93 15.57 -16.21 5.56
CA TYR A 93 14.17 -15.87 5.41
C TYR A 93 13.95 -14.56 4.63
N LEU A 94 14.67 -13.48 5.00
CA LEU A 94 14.54 -12.20 4.32
C LEU A 94 15.17 -12.21 2.92
N ASP A 95 16.23 -12.99 2.73
CA ASP A 95 16.85 -13.18 1.41
C ASP A 95 15.91 -13.95 0.47
N ASP A 96 15.21 -14.97 0.97
CA ASP A 96 14.21 -15.72 0.20
C ASP A 96 13.00 -14.84 -0.20
N LEU A 97 12.55 -13.94 0.70
CA LEU A 97 11.48 -12.99 0.42
C LEU A 97 11.93 -11.84 -0.50
N ASN A 98 13.22 -11.52 -0.51
CA ASN A 98 13.79 -10.35 -1.21
C ASN A 98 13.05 -9.02 -0.89
N VAL A 99 12.58 -8.90 0.36
CA VAL A 99 11.78 -7.76 0.81
C VAL A 99 12.65 -6.51 1.04
N THR A 100 12.13 -5.35 0.68
CA THR A 100 12.76 -4.06 0.93
C THR A 100 11.93 -3.24 1.92
N PHE A 101 12.58 -2.64 2.92
CA PHE A 101 11.95 -1.72 3.86
C PHE A 101 12.17 -0.27 3.42
N VAL A 102 11.11 0.53 3.48
CA VAL A 102 11.11 1.96 3.14
C VAL A 102 10.38 2.72 4.24
N GLY A 103 10.99 3.77 4.76
CA GLY A 103 10.32 4.73 5.62
C GLY A 103 9.96 5.99 4.85
N ILE A 104 8.75 6.49 4.99
CA ILE A 104 8.34 7.77 4.41
C ILE A 104 7.99 8.73 5.53
N ASN A 105 8.76 9.82 5.62
CA ASN A 105 8.45 10.91 6.53
C ASN A 105 7.27 11.70 5.98
N SER A 106 6.18 11.76 6.74
CA SER A 106 4.90 12.28 6.28
C SER A 106 4.40 13.45 7.14
N GLY A 107 3.95 14.52 6.47
CA GLY A 107 3.34 15.68 7.11
C GLY A 107 4.31 16.48 7.99
N GLU A 108 5.61 16.41 7.72
CA GLU A 108 6.64 17.14 8.47
C GLU A 108 7.42 18.09 7.56
N THR A 109 7.55 19.33 7.99
CA THR A 109 8.26 20.37 7.23
C THR A 109 9.71 20.55 7.65
N ASP A 110 10.09 20.10 8.86
CA ASP A 110 11.45 20.21 9.38
C ASP A 110 12.20 18.89 9.24
N ILE A 111 12.93 18.75 8.13
CA ILE A 111 13.74 17.59 7.82
C ILE A 111 14.78 17.25 8.91
N ASN A 112 15.26 18.26 9.68
CA ASN A 112 16.25 17.99 10.72
C ASN A 112 15.67 17.16 11.86
N ARG A 113 14.40 17.38 12.22
CA ARG A 113 13.71 16.57 13.23
C ARG A 113 13.58 15.11 12.78
N ALA A 114 13.28 14.90 11.51
CA ALA A 114 13.22 13.55 10.98
C ALA A 114 14.60 12.89 10.96
N LYS A 115 15.67 13.63 10.62
CA LYS A 115 17.07 13.15 10.71
C LYS A 115 17.45 12.78 12.15
N ASP A 116 17.11 13.63 13.12
CA ASP A 116 17.33 13.34 14.53
C ASP A 116 16.63 12.05 14.97
N LEU A 117 15.41 11.79 14.47
CA LEU A 117 14.68 10.55 14.76
C LEU A 117 15.38 9.33 14.14
N ILE A 118 15.86 9.44 12.90
CA ILE A 118 16.61 8.37 12.22
C ILE A 118 17.87 8.03 13.03
N ASP A 119 18.64 9.04 13.45
CA ASP A 119 19.84 8.85 14.26
C ASP A 119 19.50 8.16 15.61
N GLN A 120 18.39 8.57 16.24
CA GLN A 120 17.95 7.98 17.51
C GLN A 120 17.47 6.52 17.38
N THR A 121 16.91 6.14 16.25
CA THR A 121 16.39 4.79 15.98
C THR A 121 17.42 3.87 15.36
N GLY A 122 18.49 4.45 14.79
CA GLY A 122 19.50 3.73 14.02
C GLY A 122 19.00 3.22 12.68
N ALA A 123 17.85 3.72 12.18
CA ALA A 123 17.23 3.26 10.93
C ALA A 123 18.18 3.43 9.76
N SER A 124 18.54 2.32 9.11
CA SER A 124 19.47 2.24 7.97
C SER A 124 18.81 1.79 6.66
N TYR A 125 17.52 1.44 6.71
CA TYR A 125 16.74 1.16 5.50
C TYR A 125 16.45 2.45 4.71
N ILE A 126 15.87 2.33 3.54
CA ILE A 126 15.57 3.49 2.67
C ILE A 126 14.64 4.45 3.40
N ILE A 127 15.05 5.71 3.56
CA ILE A 127 14.23 6.76 4.16
C ILE A 127 13.97 7.86 3.13
N LEU A 128 12.70 8.18 2.94
CA LEU A 128 12.23 9.16 1.96
C LEU A 128 11.54 10.34 2.64
N TYR A 129 11.67 11.51 2.02
CA TYR A 129 11.06 12.78 2.42
C TYR A 129 10.28 13.39 1.26
N GLY A 130 9.41 14.34 1.58
CA GLY A 130 8.67 15.12 0.60
C GLY A 130 7.17 14.81 0.57
N ASP A 131 6.70 13.88 1.41
CA ASP A 131 5.26 13.70 1.61
C ASP A 131 4.72 14.75 2.59
N ASP A 132 3.85 15.63 2.11
CA ASP A 132 3.13 16.61 2.91
C ASP A 132 1.94 16.02 3.70
N GLY A 133 1.76 14.71 3.66
CA GLY A 133 0.64 13.95 4.21
C GLY A 133 -0.37 13.51 3.15
N THR A 134 -0.20 13.94 1.91
CA THR A 134 -1.11 13.57 0.81
C THR A 134 -0.99 12.09 0.47
N LEU A 135 0.23 11.56 0.35
CA LEU A 135 0.44 10.14 0.09
C LEU A 135 -0.12 9.27 1.21
N LEU A 136 0.13 9.66 2.47
CA LEU A 136 -0.42 9.00 3.65
C LEU A 136 -1.95 8.89 3.58
N GLN A 137 -2.64 9.98 3.20
CA GLN A 137 -4.09 10.01 3.05
C GLN A 137 -4.56 9.13 1.87
N ASN A 138 -3.86 9.18 0.73
CA ASN A 138 -4.20 8.43 -0.47
C ASN A 138 -4.13 6.91 -0.26
N VAL A 139 -3.25 6.44 0.62
CA VAL A 139 -3.20 5.01 1.01
C VAL A 139 -4.21 4.64 2.11
N GLY A 140 -5.11 5.56 2.46
CA GLY A 140 -6.21 5.33 3.40
C GLY A 140 -5.81 5.40 4.88
N ALA A 141 -4.66 5.97 5.21
CA ALA A 141 -4.22 6.11 6.59
C ALA A 141 -5.05 7.15 7.35
N VAL A 142 -5.35 6.84 8.60
CA VAL A 142 -6.07 7.73 9.54
C VAL A 142 -5.18 8.23 10.67
N GLY A 143 -3.92 7.86 10.69
CA GLY A 143 -2.94 8.24 11.72
C GLY A 143 -1.59 7.57 11.52
N LEU A 144 -0.64 7.86 12.41
CA LEU A 144 0.72 7.33 12.43
C LEU A 144 0.99 6.51 13.71
N PRO A 145 1.87 5.49 13.64
CA PRO A 145 2.47 4.97 12.42
C PRO A 145 1.45 4.24 11.56
N PHE A 146 1.68 4.22 10.27
CA PHE A 146 0.89 3.44 9.33
C PHE A 146 1.83 2.69 8.39
N THR A 147 1.61 1.39 8.23
CA THR A 147 2.47 0.56 7.40
C THR A 147 1.65 -0.11 6.30
N ILE A 148 2.17 -0.09 5.07
CA ILE A 148 1.59 -0.80 3.93
C ILE A 148 2.55 -1.88 3.43
N PHE A 149 1.95 -2.96 2.93
CA PHE A 149 2.65 -4.12 2.36
C PHE A 149 2.31 -4.18 0.87
N ILE A 150 3.34 -4.14 0.03
CA ILE A 150 3.23 -4.10 -1.42
C ILE A 150 3.89 -5.35 -1.97
N ASN A 151 3.20 -6.09 -2.83
CA ASN A 151 3.75 -7.29 -3.46
C ASN A 151 4.69 -6.94 -4.62
N SER A 152 5.34 -7.96 -5.20
CA SER A 152 6.26 -7.79 -6.34
C SER A 152 5.60 -7.27 -7.62
N GLU A 153 4.27 -7.23 -7.67
CA GLU A 153 3.50 -6.66 -8.79
C GLU A 153 3.15 -5.18 -8.57
N GLY A 154 3.58 -4.58 -7.44
CA GLY A 154 3.30 -3.19 -7.10
C GLY A 154 1.91 -2.96 -6.47
N LYS A 155 1.22 -4.01 -6.03
CA LYS A 155 -0.12 -3.90 -5.44
C LYS A 155 -0.06 -3.88 -3.92
N ILE A 156 -0.87 -3.02 -3.28
CA ILE A 156 -1.03 -3.00 -1.83
C ILE A 156 -1.83 -4.24 -1.40
N VAL A 157 -1.15 -5.19 -0.77
CA VAL A 157 -1.76 -6.45 -0.30
C VAL A 157 -2.13 -6.43 1.16
N GLY A 158 -1.72 -5.41 1.91
CA GLY A 158 -2.07 -5.26 3.30
C GLY A 158 -1.72 -3.90 3.89
N THR A 159 -2.35 -3.58 4.99
CA THR A 159 -2.09 -2.36 5.77
C THR A 159 -2.09 -2.68 7.25
N HIS A 160 -1.36 -1.89 8.03
CA HIS A 160 -1.35 -1.97 9.49
C HIS A 160 -1.33 -0.57 10.10
N LEU A 161 -2.27 -0.31 10.99
CA LEU A 161 -2.33 0.92 11.80
C LEU A 161 -1.87 0.57 13.21
N THR A 162 -1.01 1.30 13.79
CA THR A 162 -0.33 1.16 15.09
C THR A 162 1.09 0.61 14.98
N ALA A 163 1.89 0.83 16.03
CA ALA A 163 3.27 0.38 16.04
C ALA A 163 3.37 -1.16 16.16
N MET A 164 4.22 -1.75 15.33
CA MET A 164 4.54 -3.16 15.32
C MET A 164 5.83 -3.46 16.12
N SER A 165 5.84 -4.58 16.82
CA SER A 165 7.07 -5.21 17.30
C SER A 165 7.76 -5.99 16.17
N SER A 166 9.00 -6.42 16.38
CA SER A 166 9.71 -7.29 15.41
C SER A 166 8.93 -8.59 15.12
N ASP A 167 8.28 -9.19 16.12
CA ASP A 167 7.45 -10.39 15.93
C ASP A 167 6.19 -10.09 15.10
N ASP A 168 5.56 -8.91 15.31
CA ASP A 168 4.42 -8.48 14.51
C ASP A 168 4.84 -8.29 13.06
N VAL A 169 5.97 -7.63 12.80
CA VAL A 169 6.48 -7.46 11.43
C VAL A 169 6.69 -8.81 10.75
N TYR A 170 7.35 -9.78 11.40
CA TYR A 170 7.49 -11.13 10.83
C TYR A 170 6.13 -11.78 10.52
N THR A 171 5.16 -11.63 11.42
CA THR A 171 3.81 -12.17 11.22
C THR A 171 3.15 -11.55 9.97
N GLN A 172 3.32 -10.26 9.76
CA GLN A 172 2.79 -9.60 8.56
C GLN A 172 3.56 -10.01 7.29
N LEU A 173 4.89 -10.16 7.36
CA LEU A 173 5.68 -10.67 6.22
C LEU A 173 5.22 -12.07 5.81
N ASP A 174 5.01 -12.97 6.79
CA ASP A 174 4.48 -14.31 6.53
C ASP A 174 3.09 -14.26 5.87
N LYS A 175 2.23 -13.38 6.36
CA LYS A 175 0.86 -13.25 5.89
C LYS A 175 0.77 -12.76 4.44
N TYR A 176 1.62 -11.82 4.05
CA TYR A 176 1.47 -11.11 2.78
C TYR A 176 2.47 -11.53 1.70
N PHE A 177 3.63 -12.08 2.08
CA PHE A 177 4.72 -12.33 1.14
C PHE A 177 5.13 -13.79 1.05
N LYS A 178 4.72 -14.63 2.01
CA LYS A 178 4.90 -16.08 1.82
C LYS A 178 3.92 -16.61 0.78
N PRO A 179 4.40 -17.46 -0.15
CA PRO A 179 3.55 -18.11 -1.13
C PRO A 179 2.59 -19.13 -0.48
#